data_ebffeb0266b7b164a4f7df432cbf68c4
#
_entry.id   ebffeb0266b7b164a4f7df432cbf68c4
#
_cell.length_a   1.000
_cell.length_b   1.000
_cell.length_c   1.000
_cell.angle_alpha   90.00
_cell.angle_beta   90.00
_cell.angle_gamma   90.00
#
_symmetry.space_group_name_H-M   'P 1'
#
loop_
_entity.id
_entity.type
_entity.pdbx_description
1 polymer ?
#
loop_
_entity_poly.entity_id
_entity_poly.type
_entity_poly.pdbx_seq_one_letter_code
_entity_poly.pdbx_strand_id
1 'polypeptide(L)'
;MKKFLLTIISLATATTVFAGGTNVNTNHAAAYLRSVARGTTLDPDAVYHNPAGASFMNDGFHFSLNIQEVWQERKTTSTFAPFAYNTSNTGNPTKEFVGKTFAPVIPSFDLVWKKKRWAVMASFGIGGGGGTAKYDQGLASFESMLAQIPFGVGMQATQGQQGFPYSMDMNIKGSSMTFQGQVGVSFRITDWLAVAAQACFNYATKSYNGFLGNIQMFNPLTQGMGAAPAFFQAMANQYAADTAAYTQYMKYAAMTSDHKLDVKQTGWSISPVVAVMFNHNGWAASVKYEFRQNIDLKTKAGEA
;
A
#
# COMPACT_ATOMS: atom_id res chain seq x y z
N MET A 1 -15.33 -38.07 22.49
CA MET A 1 -14.07 -37.43 22.03
C MET A 1 -14.17 -36.92 20.59
N LYS A 2 -14.51 -37.72 19.57
CA LYS A 2 -14.61 -37.24 18.17
C LYS A 2 -15.58 -36.05 17.96
N LYS A 3 -16.76 -36.05 18.61
CA LYS A 3 -17.73 -34.95 18.52
C LYS A 3 -17.22 -33.65 19.19
N PHE A 4 -16.46 -33.76 20.29
CA PHE A 4 -15.87 -32.62 20.96
C PHE A 4 -14.74 -31.98 20.13
N LEU A 5 -13.93 -32.79 19.46
CA LEU A 5 -12.88 -32.34 18.53
C LEU A 5 -13.47 -31.61 17.30
N LEU A 6 -14.57 -32.17 16.76
CA LEU A 6 -15.30 -31.53 15.65
C LEU A 6 -15.93 -30.17 16.04
N THR A 7 -16.41 -30.05 17.29
CA THR A 7 -16.97 -28.79 17.80
C THR A 7 -15.88 -27.72 17.98
N ILE A 8 -14.68 -28.11 18.46
CA ILE A 8 -13.55 -27.19 18.58
C ILE A 8 -13.06 -26.75 17.18
N ILE A 9 -13.00 -27.64 16.22
CA ILE A 9 -12.61 -27.31 14.82
C ILE A 9 -13.65 -26.39 14.18
N SER A 10 -14.95 -26.64 14.38
CA SER A 10 -16.00 -25.78 13.85
C SER A 10 -16.07 -24.40 14.53
N LEU A 11 -15.72 -24.28 15.82
CA LEU A 11 -15.60 -23.00 16.51
C LEU A 11 -14.39 -22.20 16.01
N ALA A 12 -13.28 -22.87 15.70
CA ALA A 12 -12.08 -22.25 15.14
C ALA A 12 -12.29 -21.73 13.68
N THR A 13 -13.20 -22.33 12.94
CA THR A 13 -13.56 -21.89 11.58
C THR A 13 -14.65 -20.81 11.54
N ALA A 14 -15.38 -20.61 12.64
CA ALA A 14 -16.43 -19.59 12.74
C ALA A 14 -15.90 -18.18 13.11
N THR A 15 -14.62 -18.06 13.51
CA THR A 15 -13.99 -16.75 13.63
C THR A 15 -13.74 -16.23 12.21
N THR A 16 -14.46 -15.17 11.83
CA THR A 16 -14.11 -14.39 10.65
C THR A 16 -12.65 -13.94 10.79
N VAL A 17 -11.76 -14.64 10.09
CA VAL A 17 -10.36 -14.25 10.01
C VAL A 17 -10.36 -12.94 9.20
N PHE A 18 -10.35 -11.82 9.90
CA PHE A 18 -9.95 -10.56 9.28
C PHE A 18 -8.46 -10.69 8.98
N ALA A 19 -8.16 -11.24 7.81
CA ALA A 19 -6.80 -11.22 7.29
C ALA A 19 -6.33 -9.75 7.29
N GLY A 20 -5.13 -9.51 7.80
CA GLY A 20 -4.54 -8.18 7.85
C GLY A 20 -4.64 -7.48 6.50
N GLY A 21 -4.67 -6.15 6.50
CA GLY A 21 -4.81 -5.35 5.29
C GLY A 21 -3.72 -5.63 4.26
N THR A 22 -3.94 -5.25 3.02
CA THR A 22 -3.04 -5.45 1.87
C THR A 22 -1.62 -4.88 2.06
N ASN A 23 -1.38 -4.13 3.12
CA ASN A 23 -0.10 -3.51 3.45
C ASN A 23 0.69 -4.25 4.55
N VAL A 24 0.22 -5.40 5.02
CA VAL A 24 0.93 -6.17 6.05
C VAL A 24 1.99 -7.04 5.39
N ASN A 25 3.24 -6.89 5.84
CA ASN A 25 4.37 -7.72 5.43
C ASN A 25 4.72 -8.71 6.55
N THR A 26 4.53 -9.98 6.30
CA THR A 26 4.85 -11.07 7.25
C THR A 26 6.18 -11.77 6.91
N ASN A 27 6.76 -11.47 5.76
CA ASN A 27 8.00 -12.07 5.30
C ASN A 27 9.20 -11.25 5.81
N HIS A 28 9.53 -11.40 7.09
CA HIS A 28 10.65 -10.70 7.71
C HIS A 28 11.95 -11.51 7.69
N ALA A 29 11.89 -12.82 7.51
CA ALA A 29 13.05 -13.69 7.57
C ALA A 29 13.14 -14.63 6.36
N ALA A 30 14.37 -14.95 5.92
CA ALA A 30 14.60 -15.94 4.86
C ALA A 30 14.05 -17.33 5.23
N ALA A 31 13.98 -17.65 6.52
CA ALA A 31 13.37 -18.87 7.03
C ALA A 31 11.86 -18.97 6.70
N TYR A 32 11.15 -17.84 6.61
CA TYR A 32 9.75 -17.80 6.21
C TYR A 32 9.54 -18.25 4.76
N LEU A 33 10.46 -17.92 3.86
CA LEU A 33 10.39 -18.36 2.46
C LEU A 33 10.55 -19.88 2.34
N ARG A 34 11.33 -20.47 3.23
CA ARG A 34 11.57 -21.93 3.29
C ARG A 34 10.38 -22.67 3.90
N SER A 35 9.70 -22.08 4.87
CA SER A 35 8.53 -22.62 5.55
C SER A 35 7.65 -21.50 6.04
N VAL A 36 6.46 -21.34 5.48
CA VAL A 36 5.47 -20.33 5.88
C VAL A 36 4.80 -20.66 7.21
N ALA A 37 4.90 -21.90 7.69
CA ALA A 37 4.33 -22.35 8.96
C ALA A 37 5.27 -22.00 10.14
N ARG A 38 5.44 -20.69 10.41
CA ARG A 38 6.35 -20.20 11.47
C ARG A 38 5.69 -20.02 12.84
N GLY A 39 4.39 -20.31 12.98
CA GLY A 39 3.67 -20.08 14.23
C GLY A 39 4.19 -20.83 15.47
N THR A 40 4.92 -21.92 15.27
CA THR A 40 5.54 -22.72 16.36
C THR A 40 7.07 -22.78 16.23
N THR A 41 7.66 -21.79 15.54
CA THR A 41 9.12 -21.74 15.38
C THR A 41 9.84 -21.58 16.72
N LEU A 42 11.03 -22.18 16.82
CA LEU A 42 11.98 -22.01 17.92
C LEU A 42 13.27 -21.32 17.46
N ASP A 43 13.22 -20.68 16.29
CA ASP A 43 14.30 -19.85 15.76
C ASP A 43 14.11 -18.38 16.22
N PRO A 44 15.09 -17.48 16.04
CA PRO A 44 14.99 -16.09 16.48
C PRO A 44 13.78 -15.32 15.95
N ASP A 45 13.27 -15.65 14.77
CA ASP A 45 12.05 -15.07 14.19
C ASP A 45 10.75 -15.43 14.98
N ALA A 46 10.84 -16.26 16.00
CA ALA A 46 9.77 -16.45 16.98
C ALA A 46 9.33 -15.14 17.63
N VAL A 47 10.26 -14.17 17.77
CA VAL A 47 9.93 -12.84 18.31
C VAL A 47 8.77 -12.22 17.54
N TYR A 48 8.79 -12.34 16.23
CA TYR A 48 7.74 -11.81 15.35
C TYR A 48 6.54 -12.76 15.25
N HIS A 49 6.78 -14.05 15.00
CA HIS A 49 5.70 -15.00 14.65
C HIS A 49 4.96 -15.54 15.90
N ASN A 50 5.70 -15.90 16.93
CA ASN A 50 5.15 -16.41 18.20
C ASN A 50 6.13 -16.22 19.37
N PRO A 51 6.06 -15.09 20.05
CA PRO A 51 7.04 -14.74 21.08
C PRO A 51 7.13 -15.74 22.24
N ALA A 52 6.08 -16.54 22.52
CA ALA A 52 6.13 -17.58 23.55
C ALA A 52 7.15 -18.70 23.21
N GLY A 53 7.43 -18.92 21.90
CA GLY A 53 8.42 -19.88 21.44
C GLY A 53 9.84 -19.56 21.87
N ALA A 54 10.17 -18.30 22.10
CA ALA A 54 11.51 -17.87 22.50
C ALA A 54 11.99 -18.51 23.82
N SER A 55 11.09 -18.81 24.76
CA SER A 55 11.45 -19.44 26.03
C SER A 55 11.71 -20.95 25.92
N PHE A 56 11.46 -21.58 24.77
CA PHE A 56 11.81 -22.98 24.50
C PHE A 56 13.17 -23.11 23.80
N MET A 57 13.78 -22.02 23.35
CA MET A 57 15.14 -22.05 22.78
C MET A 57 16.18 -22.52 23.80
N ASN A 58 17.38 -22.83 23.35
CA ASN A 58 18.51 -23.09 24.21
C ASN A 58 18.93 -21.83 24.98
N ASP A 59 19.59 -22.01 26.15
CA ASP A 59 20.13 -20.87 26.89
C ASP A 59 21.22 -20.19 26.06
N GLY A 60 21.21 -18.86 26.06
CA GLY A 60 22.20 -18.08 25.32
C GLY A 60 21.60 -16.87 24.60
N PHE A 61 22.40 -16.30 23.74
CA PHE A 61 22.04 -15.19 22.88
C PHE A 61 21.83 -15.70 21.45
N HIS A 62 20.67 -15.36 20.86
CA HIS A 62 20.29 -15.73 19.53
C HIS A 62 20.03 -14.47 18.71
N PHE A 63 20.55 -14.45 17.50
CA PHE A 63 20.46 -13.31 16.59
C PHE A 63 20.14 -13.79 15.18
N SER A 64 19.26 -13.06 14.51
CA SER A 64 18.97 -13.21 13.09
C SER A 64 19.02 -11.85 12.43
N LEU A 65 19.71 -11.75 11.30
CA LEU A 65 19.73 -10.58 10.43
C LEU A 65 19.32 -11.02 9.04
N ASN A 66 18.33 -10.35 8.46
CA ASN A 66 17.87 -10.62 7.12
C ASN A 66 17.84 -9.33 6.31
N ILE A 67 18.18 -9.44 5.04
CA ILE A 67 18.10 -8.36 4.06
C ILE A 67 17.36 -8.92 2.86
N GLN A 68 16.36 -8.19 2.40
CA GLN A 68 15.59 -8.51 1.21
C GLN A 68 15.72 -7.39 0.20
N GLU A 69 15.67 -7.74 -1.05
CA GLU A 69 15.59 -6.85 -2.18
C GLU A 69 14.34 -7.19 -3.00
N VAL A 70 13.60 -6.17 -3.43
CA VAL A 70 12.33 -6.38 -4.13
C VAL A 70 12.30 -5.56 -5.41
N TRP A 71 12.07 -6.24 -6.52
CA TRP A 71 11.65 -5.68 -7.79
C TRP A 71 10.25 -6.16 -8.11
N GLN A 72 9.38 -5.25 -8.42
CA GLN A 72 8.01 -5.57 -8.81
C GLN A 72 7.57 -4.68 -9.97
N GLU A 73 6.95 -5.29 -10.96
CA GLU A 73 6.23 -4.59 -12.01
C GLU A 73 4.75 -4.94 -11.88
N ARG A 74 3.90 -3.90 -11.89
CA ARG A 74 2.45 -4.06 -11.90
C ARG A 74 1.91 -3.43 -13.18
N LYS A 75 1.24 -4.23 -14.00
CA LYS A 75 0.52 -3.81 -15.19
C LYS A 75 -0.97 -3.71 -14.87
N THR A 76 -1.55 -2.56 -15.14
CA THR A 76 -2.98 -2.32 -14.99
C THR A 76 -3.54 -1.99 -16.36
N THR A 77 -4.37 -2.86 -16.91
CA THR A 77 -5.07 -2.62 -18.16
C THR A 77 -6.43 -2.03 -17.85
N SER A 78 -6.75 -0.90 -18.45
CA SER A 78 -8.03 -0.22 -18.27
C SER A 78 -8.67 0.07 -19.62
N THR A 79 -9.96 -0.24 -19.75
CA THR A 79 -10.74 0.04 -20.96
C THR A 79 -11.72 1.16 -20.66
N PHE A 80 -11.60 2.25 -21.41
CA PHE A 80 -12.47 3.41 -21.28
C PHE A 80 -12.54 4.15 -22.63
N ALA A 81 -13.72 4.38 -23.16
CA ALA A 81 -13.93 4.92 -24.49
C ALA A 81 -13.11 6.21 -24.79
N PRO A 82 -13.01 7.19 -23.86
CA PRO A 82 -12.19 8.38 -24.09
C PRO A 82 -10.69 8.12 -24.32
N PHE A 83 -10.13 7.00 -23.86
CA PHE A 83 -8.71 6.68 -24.11
C PHE A 83 -8.37 6.52 -25.59
N ALA A 84 -9.35 6.18 -26.43
CA ALA A 84 -9.17 6.09 -27.87
C ALA A 84 -8.82 7.44 -28.53
N TYR A 85 -9.06 8.55 -27.84
CA TYR A 85 -8.77 9.91 -28.29
C TYR A 85 -7.45 10.45 -27.76
N ASN A 86 -6.75 9.73 -26.90
CA ASN A 86 -5.39 10.09 -26.52
C ASN A 86 -4.45 9.91 -27.71
N THR A 87 -3.68 10.94 -28.07
CA THR A 87 -2.77 10.91 -29.23
C THR A 87 -1.70 9.82 -29.16
N SER A 88 -1.35 9.36 -27.95
CA SER A 88 -0.44 8.22 -27.75
C SER A 88 -1.12 6.84 -27.82
N ASN A 89 -2.47 6.80 -27.92
CA ASN A 89 -3.26 5.57 -27.89
C ASN A 89 -4.42 5.59 -28.91
N THR A 90 -4.26 6.35 -29.98
CA THR A 90 -5.31 6.67 -30.96
C THR A 90 -6.07 5.43 -31.45
N GLY A 91 -7.39 5.50 -31.37
CA GLY A 91 -8.32 4.45 -31.82
C GLY A 91 -8.45 3.26 -30.87
N ASN A 92 -7.65 3.17 -29.81
CA ASN A 92 -7.74 2.07 -28.86
C ASN A 92 -8.33 2.56 -27.53
N PRO A 93 -9.52 2.04 -27.13
CA PRO A 93 -10.12 2.38 -25.84
C PRO A 93 -9.42 1.70 -24.65
N THR A 94 -8.50 0.77 -24.92
CA THR A 94 -7.78 0.02 -23.88
C THR A 94 -6.35 0.52 -23.77
N LYS A 95 -5.92 0.89 -22.58
CA LYS A 95 -4.58 1.38 -22.28
C LYS A 95 -3.97 0.63 -21.10
N GLU A 96 -2.68 0.32 -21.19
CA GLU A 96 -1.89 -0.29 -20.12
C GLU A 96 -1.13 0.80 -19.35
N PHE A 97 -1.17 0.72 -18.03
CA PHE A 97 -0.43 1.56 -17.09
C PHE A 97 0.54 0.70 -16.30
N VAL A 98 1.82 1.00 -16.41
CA VAL A 98 2.88 0.19 -15.80
C VAL A 98 3.44 0.90 -14.58
N GLY A 99 3.31 0.24 -13.43
CA GLY A 99 3.94 0.66 -12.18
C GLY A 99 5.17 -0.20 -11.88
N LYS A 100 6.30 0.44 -11.62
CA LYS A 100 7.56 -0.22 -11.26
C LYS A 100 7.90 0.10 -9.82
N THR A 101 8.16 -0.93 -9.03
CA THR A 101 8.56 -0.80 -7.62
C THR A 101 9.95 -1.39 -7.44
N PHE A 102 10.80 -0.63 -6.78
CA PHE A 102 12.12 -1.09 -6.38
C PHE A 102 12.39 -0.73 -4.93
N ALA A 103 12.77 -1.71 -4.13
CA ALA A 103 13.23 -1.55 -2.77
C ALA A 103 14.57 -2.29 -2.63
N PRO A 104 15.70 -1.58 -2.63
CA PRO A 104 17.03 -2.19 -2.67
C PRO A 104 17.41 -2.89 -1.37
N VAL A 105 16.84 -2.45 -0.25
CA VAL A 105 17.14 -3.01 1.08
C VAL A 105 15.90 -2.95 1.95
N ILE A 106 15.41 -4.11 2.34
CA ILE A 106 14.37 -4.28 3.36
C ILE A 106 15.01 -5.08 4.51
N PRO A 107 15.50 -4.40 5.55
CA PRO A 107 16.18 -5.06 6.65
C PRO A 107 15.18 -5.61 7.67
N SER A 108 15.55 -6.71 8.30
CA SER A 108 14.93 -7.17 9.54
C SER A 108 15.96 -7.81 10.45
N PHE A 109 15.76 -7.70 11.74
CA PHE A 109 16.56 -8.43 12.72
C PHE A 109 15.71 -8.88 13.88
N ASP A 110 16.13 -10.01 14.47
CA ASP A 110 15.54 -10.58 15.68
C ASP A 110 16.63 -10.89 16.68
N LEU A 111 16.38 -10.56 17.94
CA LEU A 111 17.25 -10.75 19.06
C LEU A 111 16.51 -11.49 20.16
N VAL A 112 17.10 -12.54 20.69
CA VAL A 112 16.58 -13.27 21.87
C VAL A 112 17.74 -13.53 22.83
N TRP A 113 17.59 -13.10 24.07
CA TRP A 113 18.46 -13.52 25.18
C TRP A 113 17.63 -14.44 26.08
N LYS A 114 18.00 -15.71 26.11
CA LYS A 114 17.29 -16.74 26.85
C LYS A 114 18.16 -17.27 28.00
N LYS A 115 17.56 -17.33 29.19
CA LYS A 115 18.18 -17.90 30.38
C LYS A 115 17.17 -18.66 31.23
N LYS A 116 17.38 -19.96 31.40
CA LYS A 116 16.50 -20.87 32.17
C LYS A 116 15.06 -20.85 31.60
N ARG A 117 14.10 -20.30 32.34
CA ARG A 117 12.68 -20.20 31.96
C ARG A 117 12.28 -18.88 31.33
N TRP A 118 13.21 -17.90 31.28
CA TRP A 118 12.96 -16.56 30.77
C TRP A 118 13.63 -16.32 29.42
N ALA A 119 12.96 -15.60 28.57
CA ALA A 119 13.56 -14.98 27.39
C ALA A 119 13.16 -13.52 27.31
N VAL A 120 14.15 -12.65 27.02
CA VAL A 120 13.95 -11.25 26.67
C VAL A 120 14.23 -11.13 25.18
N MET A 121 13.41 -10.36 24.45
CA MET A 121 13.48 -10.36 23.02
C MET A 121 13.19 -9.00 22.42
N ALA A 122 13.76 -8.75 21.25
CA ALA A 122 13.48 -7.58 20.42
C ALA A 122 13.51 -7.96 18.95
N SER A 123 12.70 -7.30 18.14
CA SER A 123 12.75 -7.40 16.69
C SER A 123 12.55 -6.06 16.04
N PHE A 124 13.03 -5.94 14.81
CA PHE A 124 12.78 -4.82 13.94
C PHE A 124 12.60 -5.32 12.50
N GLY A 125 11.67 -4.72 11.78
CA GLY A 125 11.43 -5.02 10.37
C GLY A 125 10.50 -4.03 9.71
N ILE A 126 10.17 -4.29 8.47
CA ILE A 126 9.19 -3.51 7.71
C ILE A 126 7.84 -4.23 7.81
N GLY A 127 7.00 -3.80 8.76
CA GLY A 127 5.70 -4.41 9.03
C GLY A 127 4.65 -4.15 7.96
N GLY A 128 4.87 -3.20 7.05
CA GLY A 128 3.93 -2.90 5.98
C GLY A 128 4.50 -2.00 4.90
N GLY A 129 3.94 -2.10 3.71
CA GLY A 129 4.46 -1.41 2.53
C GLY A 129 5.66 -2.13 1.93
N GLY A 130 6.38 -1.53 1.03
CA GLY A 130 7.46 -2.24 0.34
C GLY A 130 8.21 -1.41 -0.69
N GLY A 131 8.45 -0.15 -0.42
CA GLY A 131 9.27 0.68 -1.29
C GLY A 131 8.49 1.76 -2.03
N THR A 132 9.07 2.18 -3.15
CA THR A 132 8.54 3.27 -3.96
C THR A 132 8.06 2.74 -5.30
N ALA A 133 6.77 2.92 -5.58
CA ALA A 133 6.19 2.63 -6.88
C ALA A 133 6.23 3.88 -7.76
N LYS A 134 6.69 3.72 -9.01
CA LYS A 134 6.73 4.78 -10.03
C LYS A 134 5.83 4.40 -11.18
N TYR A 135 5.00 5.33 -11.60
CA TYR A 135 4.13 5.24 -12.76
C TYR A 135 4.48 6.39 -13.71
N ASP A 136 5.37 6.12 -14.66
CA ASP A 136 5.89 7.14 -15.57
C ASP A 136 4.84 7.63 -16.58
N GLN A 137 3.79 6.84 -16.77
CA GLN A 137 2.63 7.18 -17.61
C GLN A 137 1.39 7.50 -16.77
N GLY A 138 1.55 7.72 -15.45
CA GLY A 138 0.47 7.99 -14.52
C GLY A 138 -0.42 6.78 -14.22
N LEU A 139 -1.65 7.07 -13.85
CA LEU A 139 -2.65 6.07 -13.43
C LEU A 139 -3.94 6.24 -14.23
N ALA A 140 -4.59 5.12 -14.52
CA ALA A 140 -5.88 5.09 -15.22
C ALA A 140 -6.94 5.98 -14.58
N SER A 141 -6.98 6.04 -13.24
CA SER A 141 -7.97 6.83 -12.49
C SER A 141 -7.83 8.34 -12.72
N PHE A 142 -6.61 8.84 -12.86
CA PHE A 142 -6.37 10.26 -13.15
C PHE A 142 -6.63 10.58 -14.61
N GLU A 143 -6.10 9.77 -15.53
CA GLU A 143 -6.34 9.99 -16.95
C GLU A 143 -7.82 9.89 -17.31
N SER A 144 -8.55 8.90 -16.78
CA SER A 144 -9.98 8.75 -17.07
C SER A 144 -10.83 9.96 -16.64
N MET A 145 -10.46 10.58 -15.52
CA MET A 145 -11.15 11.78 -15.05
C MET A 145 -10.97 12.96 -16.01
N LEU A 146 -9.76 13.15 -16.53
CA LEU A 146 -9.45 14.27 -17.42
C LEU A 146 -9.84 13.99 -18.86
N ALA A 147 -9.70 12.78 -19.36
CA ALA A 147 -10.07 12.37 -20.70
C ALA A 147 -11.57 12.58 -21.02
N GLN A 148 -12.42 12.57 -19.99
CA GLN A 148 -13.86 12.87 -20.16
C GLN A 148 -14.10 14.29 -20.64
N ILE A 149 -13.22 15.26 -20.32
CA ILE A 149 -13.43 16.66 -20.67
C ILE A 149 -13.29 16.86 -22.19
N PRO A 150 -12.16 16.57 -22.85
CA PRO A 150 -12.05 16.71 -24.32
C PRO A 150 -13.02 15.76 -25.06
N PHE A 151 -13.26 14.56 -24.52
CA PHE A 151 -14.25 13.65 -25.08
C PHE A 151 -15.65 14.25 -25.06
N GLY A 152 -16.14 14.73 -23.91
CA GLY A 152 -17.47 15.31 -23.78
C GLY A 152 -17.65 16.58 -24.61
N VAL A 153 -16.65 17.48 -24.63
CA VAL A 153 -16.68 18.69 -25.45
C VAL A 153 -16.70 18.34 -26.94
N GLY A 154 -15.90 17.35 -27.36
CA GLY A 154 -15.91 16.88 -28.75
C GLY A 154 -17.25 16.29 -29.16
N MET A 155 -17.81 15.39 -28.34
CA MET A 155 -19.14 14.80 -28.58
C MET A 155 -20.21 15.89 -28.70
N GLN A 156 -20.15 16.92 -27.88
CA GLN A 156 -21.10 18.03 -27.94
C GLN A 156 -20.92 18.86 -29.24
N ALA A 157 -19.70 19.18 -29.61
CA ALA A 157 -19.37 19.96 -30.82
C ALA A 157 -19.68 19.21 -32.11
N THR A 158 -19.57 17.87 -32.10
CA THR A 158 -19.78 17.00 -33.28
C THR A 158 -21.18 16.34 -33.31
N GLN A 159 -22.10 16.78 -32.46
CA GLN A 159 -23.45 16.21 -32.34
C GLN A 159 -23.44 14.69 -32.06
N GLY A 160 -22.53 14.23 -31.21
CA GLY A 160 -22.44 12.84 -30.78
C GLY A 160 -21.57 11.94 -31.67
N GLN A 161 -20.87 12.49 -32.67
CA GLN A 161 -20.11 11.66 -33.61
C GLN A 161 -18.73 11.26 -33.08
N GLN A 162 -17.99 12.20 -32.44
CA GLN A 162 -16.65 11.89 -31.94
C GLN A 162 -16.21 12.83 -30.81
N GLY A 163 -15.33 12.32 -29.95
CA GLY A 163 -14.61 13.12 -28.97
C GLY A 163 -13.43 13.89 -29.60
N PHE A 164 -12.90 14.85 -28.87
CA PHE A 164 -11.70 15.56 -29.34
C PHE A 164 -10.41 14.82 -28.94
N PRO A 165 -9.43 14.74 -29.85
CA PRO A 165 -8.08 14.27 -29.51
C PRO A 165 -7.49 15.08 -28.36
N TYR A 166 -6.72 14.41 -27.49
CA TYR A 166 -6.02 15.04 -26.39
C TYR A 166 -4.66 14.38 -26.14
N SER A 167 -3.78 15.10 -25.47
CA SER A 167 -2.56 14.59 -24.87
C SER A 167 -2.37 15.17 -23.49
N MET A 168 -1.59 14.49 -22.64
CA MET A 168 -1.23 14.97 -21.32
C MET A 168 0.07 14.34 -20.87
N ASP A 169 0.79 15.06 -20.01
CA ASP A 169 1.94 14.55 -19.29
C ASP A 169 1.53 14.19 -17.87
N MET A 170 1.85 12.97 -17.47
CA MET A 170 1.50 12.49 -16.14
C MET A 170 2.59 11.55 -15.63
N ASN A 171 3.05 11.81 -14.42
CA ASN A 171 3.87 10.88 -13.68
C ASN A 171 3.45 10.88 -12.21
N ILE A 172 3.51 9.71 -11.59
CA ILE A 172 3.16 9.55 -10.18
C ILE A 172 4.16 8.63 -9.52
N LYS A 173 4.65 9.05 -8.37
CA LYS A 173 5.52 8.29 -7.50
C LYS A 173 4.88 8.20 -6.12
N GLY A 174 4.61 6.98 -5.67
CA GLY A 174 4.08 6.71 -4.35
C GLY A 174 5.04 5.85 -3.54
N SER A 175 5.26 6.21 -2.29
CA SER A 175 5.99 5.39 -1.33
C SER A 175 5.14 5.18 -0.09
N SER A 176 5.12 3.94 0.40
CA SER A 176 4.46 3.60 1.67
C SER A 176 5.33 2.62 2.41
N MET A 177 5.67 2.94 3.64
CA MET A 177 6.51 2.10 4.48
C MET A 177 6.08 2.21 5.94
N THR A 178 5.95 1.08 6.61
CA THR A 178 5.68 1.00 8.04
C THR A 178 6.82 0.24 8.70
N PHE A 179 7.61 0.95 9.47
CA PHE A 179 8.65 0.36 10.32
C PHE A 179 7.99 -0.22 11.56
N GLN A 180 8.35 -1.44 11.91
CA GLN A 180 7.82 -2.15 13.07
C GLN A 180 8.96 -2.58 13.99
N GLY A 181 8.85 -2.22 15.26
CA GLY A 181 9.75 -2.70 16.32
C GLY A 181 8.94 -3.43 17.38
N GLN A 182 9.43 -4.56 17.88
CA GLN A 182 8.80 -5.30 18.97
C GLN A 182 9.81 -5.54 20.08
N VAL A 183 9.38 -5.39 21.32
CA VAL A 183 10.17 -5.73 22.50
C VAL A 183 9.28 -6.46 23.50
N GLY A 184 9.82 -7.46 24.16
CA GLY A 184 9.02 -8.23 25.10
C GLY A 184 9.76 -9.30 25.87
N VAL A 185 8.97 -10.04 26.62
CA VAL A 185 9.45 -11.14 27.47
C VAL A 185 8.60 -12.38 27.25
N SER A 186 9.24 -13.52 27.38
CA SER A 186 8.56 -14.82 27.40
C SER A 186 8.97 -15.60 28.65
N PHE A 187 8.05 -16.37 29.17
CA PHE A 187 8.25 -17.19 30.33
C PHE A 187 7.70 -18.59 30.14
N ARG A 188 8.51 -19.61 30.38
CA ARG A 188 8.14 -21.00 30.32
C ARG A 188 7.56 -21.42 31.70
N ILE A 189 6.24 -21.53 31.78
CA ILE A 189 5.49 -21.86 33.00
C ILE A 189 5.79 -23.30 33.41
N THR A 190 5.65 -24.23 32.47
CA THR A 190 5.99 -25.64 32.62
C THR A 190 6.98 -26.04 31.53
N ASP A 191 7.43 -27.29 31.50
CA ASP A 191 8.32 -27.77 30.46
C ASP A 191 7.65 -27.85 29.08
N TRP A 192 6.34 -27.73 29.02
CA TRP A 192 5.53 -27.84 27.81
C TRP A 192 4.66 -26.61 27.52
N LEU A 193 4.58 -25.62 28.44
CA LEU A 193 3.73 -24.44 28.31
C LEU A 193 4.52 -23.15 28.54
N ALA A 194 4.42 -22.20 27.61
CA ALA A 194 5.01 -20.87 27.70
C ALA A 194 3.99 -19.78 27.35
N VAL A 195 4.23 -18.61 27.93
CA VAL A 195 3.48 -17.37 27.64
C VAL A 195 4.44 -16.26 27.30
N ALA A 196 3.96 -15.25 26.56
CA ALA A 196 4.74 -14.05 26.26
C ALA A 196 3.86 -12.80 26.25
N ALA A 197 4.51 -11.69 26.55
CA ALA A 197 3.94 -10.35 26.41
C ALA A 197 4.98 -9.44 25.73
N GLN A 198 4.52 -8.64 24.77
CA GLN A 198 5.35 -7.69 24.03
C GLN A 198 4.63 -6.37 23.82
N ALA A 199 5.40 -5.32 23.61
CA ALA A 199 4.95 -4.06 23.00
C ALA A 199 5.41 -4.03 21.52
N CYS A 200 4.47 -3.76 20.62
CA CYS A 200 4.71 -3.57 19.21
C CYS A 200 4.58 -2.09 18.89
N PHE A 201 5.67 -1.47 18.43
CA PHE A 201 5.73 -0.08 17.99
C PHE A 201 5.72 -0.04 16.46
N ASN A 202 4.86 0.81 15.87
CA ASN A 202 4.81 1.03 14.44
C ASN A 202 4.98 2.51 14.11
N TYR A 203 5.79 2.78 13.09
CA TYR A 203 5.97 4.10 12.50
C TYR A 203 5.69 4.02 11.01
N ALA A 204 4.59 4.64 10.57
CA ALA A 204 4.20 4.70 9.18
C ALA A 204 4.65 6.01 8.53
N THR A 205 5.22 5.90 7.34
CA THR A 205 5.52 7.04 6.46
C THR A 205 5.00 6.75 5.06
N LYS A 206 4.30 7.73 4.49
CA LYS A 206 3.81 7.67 3.11
C LYS A 206 4.17 8.97 2.42
N SER A 207 4.53 8.90 1.14
CA SER A 207 4.74 10.06 0.31
C SER A 207 4.13 9.84 -1.07
N TYR A 208 3.54 10.88 -1.61
CA TYR A 208 2.97 10.89 -2.94
C TYR A 208 3.48 12.14 -3.64
N ASN A 209 4.22 11.92 -4.72
CA ASN A 209 4.75 12.99 -5.56
C ASN A 209 4.30 12.72 -6.98
N GLY A 210 3.92 13.76 -7.70
CA GLY A 210 3.48 13.60 -9.06
C GLY A 210 3.30 14.92 -9.78
N PHE A 211 3.18 14.80 -11.07
CA PHE A 211 2.85 15.88 -11.97
C PHE A 211 1.75 15.39 -12.91
N LEU A 212 0.80 16.26 -13.15
CA LEU A 212 -0.28 16.10 -14.10
C LEU A 212 -0.46 17.45 -14.78
N GLY A 213 -0.18 17.53 -16.05
CA GLY A 213 -0.25 18.81 -16.75
C GLY A 213 0.09 18.69 -18.22
N ASN A 214 0.47 19.84 -18.82
CA ASN A 214 0.69 19.97 -20.24
C ASN A 214 -0.48 19.37 -21.07
N ILE A 215 -1.71 19.59 -20.57
CA ILE A 215 -2.90 19.01 -21.19
C ILE A 215 -3.22 19.80 -22.45
N GLN A 216 -3.16 19.11 -23.56
CA GLN A 216 -3.53 19.64 -24.85
C GLN A 216 -4.76 18.93 -25.38
N MET A 217 -5.58 19.64 -26.14
CA MET A 217 -6.74 19.09 -26.81
C MET A 217 -6.90 19.71 -28.19
N PHE A 218 -7.65 19.05 -29.06
CA PHE A 218 -8.02 19.63 -30.33
C PHE A 218 -8.84 20.90 -30.12
N ASN A 219 -8.41 21.98 -30.76
CA ASN A 219 -9.09 23.26 -30.73
C ASN A 219 -9.78 23.49 -32.10
N PRO A 220 -11.11 23.44 -32.17
CA PRO A 220 -11.83 23.61 -33.44
C PRO A 220 -11.69 25.00 -34.06
N LEU A 221 -11.31 26.01 -33.27
CA LEU A 221 -11.11 27.37 -33.78
C LEU A 221 -9.80 27.50 -34.56
N THR A 222 -8.75 26.77 -34.16
CA THR A 222 -7.42 26.82 -34.83
C THR A 222 -7.16 25.58 -35.69
N GLN A 223 -8.07 24.60 -35.69
CA GLN A 223 -7.96 23.30 -36.37
C GLN A 223 -6.69 22.53 -36.00
N GLY A 224 -6.22 22.67 -34.74
CA GLY A 224 -4.99 22.05 -34.27
C GLY A 224 -5.04 21.72 -32.78
N MET A 225 -3.97 21.08 -32.28
CA MET A 225 -3.78 20.86 -30.84
C MET A 225 -3.38 22.16 -30.17
N GLY A 226 -3.97 22.43 -29.02
CA GLY A 226 -3.67 23.62 -28.23
C GLY A 226 -3.83 23.34 -26.72
N ALA A 227 -3.28 24.22 -25.89
CA ALA A 227 -3.38 24.12 -24.45
C ALA A 227 -4.84 24.14 -24.00
N ALA A 228 -5.30 23.06 -23.37
CA ALA A 228 -6.69 22.93 -22.93
C ALA A 228 -7.11 24.04 -21.94
N PRO A 229 -6.29 24.46 -20.97
CA PRO A 229 -6.65 25.56 -20.08
C PRO A 229 -6.93 26.87 -20.81
N ALA A 230 -6.07 27.21 -21.78
CA ALA A 230 -6.24 28.44 -22.58
C ALA A 230 -7.50 28.42 -23.45
N PHE A 231 -7.81 27.26 -24.04
CA PHE A 231 -9.05 27.06 -24.79
C PHE A 231 -10.27 27.29 -23.88
N PHE A 232 -10.32 26.67 -22.71
CA PHE A 232 -11.45 26.81 -21.81
C PHE A 232 -11.58 28.22 -21.21
N GLN A 233 -10.47 28.92 -20.96
CA GLN A 233 -10.51 30.33 -20.54
C GLN A 233 -11.10 31.22 -21.64
N ALA A 234 -10.70 31.01 -22.89
CA ALA A 234 -11.26 31.74 -24.03
C ALA A 234 -12.77 31.48 -24.16
N MET A 235 -13.21 30.23 -24.03
CA MET A 235 -14.64 29.89 -24.03
C MET A 235 -15.38 30.52 -22.88
N ALA A 236 -14.84 30.53 -21.67
CA ALA A 236 -15.45 31.21 -20.52
C ALA A 236 -15.65 32.69 -20.82
N ASN A 237 -14.64 33.37 -21.35
CA ASN A 237 -14.74 34.79 -21.70
C ASN A 237 -15.82 35.05 -22.78
N GLN A 238 -15.93 34.15 -23.76
CA GLN A 238 -16.96 34.24 -24.81
C GLN A 238 -18.38 34.11 -24.23
N TYR A 239 -18.56 33.28 -23.21
CA TYR A 239 -19.86 33.05 -22.53
C TYR A 239 -19.98 33.83 -21.21
N ALA A 240 -19.31 34.96 -21.04
CA ALA A 240 -19.28 35.72 -19.79
C ALA A 240 -20.67 36.18 -19.30
N ALA A 241 -21.62 36.38 -20.23
CA ALA A 241 -23.01 36.75 -19.90
C ALA A 241 -23.84 35.54 -19.36
N ASP A 242 -23.45 34.32 -19.67
CA ASP A 242 -24.07 33.11 -19.13
C ASP A 242 -23.25 32.58 -17.94
N THR A 243 -23.72 32.87 -16.74
CA THR A 243 -23.03 32.50 -15.50
C THR A 243 -22.80 30.98 -15.38
N ALA A 244 -23.70 30.15 -15.88
CA ALA A 244 -23.57 28.69 -15.82
C ALA A 244 -22.48 28.20 -16.76
N ALA A 245 -22.52 28.63 -18.03
CA ALA A 245 -21.50 28.30 -19.02
C ALA A 245 -20.11 28.83 -18.62
N TYR A 246 -20.03 30.10 -18.18
CA TYR A 246 -18.81 30.68 -17.64
C TYR A 246 -18.18 29.82 -16.54
N THR A 247 -18.99 29.50 -15.51
CA THR A 247 -18.52 28.70 -14.37
C THR A 247 -18.05 27.31 -14.81
N GLN A 248 -18.75 26.68 -15.74
CA GLN A 248 -18.39 25.36 -16.24
C GLN A 248 -17.06 25.38 -16.99
N TYR A 249 -16.86 26.36 -17.90
CA TYR A 249 -15.61 26.49 -18.64
C TYR A 249 -14.43 26.86 -17.75
N MET A 250 -14.63 27.74 -16.76
CA MET A 250 -13.59 28.05 -15.77
C MET A 250 -13.21 26.82 -14.93
N LYS A 251 -14.16 25.96 -14.59
CA LYS A 251 -13.90 24.69 -13.93
C LYS A 251 -13.06 23.77 -14.82
N TYR A 252 -13.38 23.66 -16.10
CA TYR A 252 -12.57 22.87 -17.04
C TYR A 252 -11.18 23.46 -17.20
N ALA A 253 -11.02 24.77 -17.29
CA ALA A 253 -9.72 25.43 -17.34
C ALA A 253 -8.88 25.09 -16.10
N ALA A 254 -9.47 25.16 -14.91
CA ALA A 254 -8.80 24.77 -13.66
C ALA A 254 -8.42 23.29 -13.62
N MET A 255 -9.33 22.39 -14.01
CA MET A 255 -9.07 20.94 -14.02
C MET A 255 -7.98 20.53 -15.03
N THR A 256 -7.81 21.27 -16.13
CA THR A 256 -6.84 20.98 -17.18
C THR A 256 -5.54 21.75 -17.02
N SER A 257 -5.42 22.61 -16.02
CA SER A 257 -4.17 23.29 -15.67
C SER A 257 -3.14 22.32 -15.09
N ASP A 258 -1.90 22.75 -15.01
CA ASP A 258 -0.83 21.98 -14.41
C ASP A 258 -1.05 21.81 -12.90
N HIS A 259 -0.98 20.56 -12.45
CA HIS A 259 -1.12 20.20 -11.05
C HIS A 259 0.11 19.43 -10.58
N LYS A 260 0.65 19.86 -9.44
CA LYS A 260 1.71 19.12 -8.75
C LYS A 260 1.12 18.47 -7.51
N LEU A 261 1.49 17.24 -7.28
CA LEU A 261 1.17 16.50 -6.06
C LEU A 261 2.46 16.36 -5.26
N ASP A 262 2.48 16.89 -4.05
CA ASP A 262 3.51 16.65 -3.05
C ASP A 262 2.84 16.51 -1.68
N VAL A 263 2.67 15.27 -1.25
CA VAL A 263 2.01 14.94 0.01
C VAL A 263 2.86 13.97 0.79
N LYS A 264 3.11 14.30 2.04
CA LYS A 264 3.77 13.41 3.00
C LYS A 264 2.86 13.15 4.20
N GLN A 265 2.75 11.89 4.57
CA GLN A 265 1.98 11.44 5.72
C GLN A 265 2.87 10.65 6.67
N THR A 266 2.77 10.94 7.96
CA THR A 266 3.49 10.20 9.00
C THR A 266 2.60 9.95 10.20
N GLY A 267 2.80 8.83 10.86
CA GLY A 267 2.08 8.47 12.07
C GLY A 267 2.77 7.36 12.81
N TRP A 268 2.40 7.16 14.05
CA TRP A 268 2.94 6.09 14.89
C TRP A 268 1.87 5.51 15.78
N SER A 269 2.10 4.28 16.25
CA SER A 269 1.24 3.61 17.21
C SER A 269 2.01 2.60 18.04
N ILE A 270 1.44 2.25 19.18
CA ILE A 270 1.91 1.14 20.03
C ILE A 270 0.73 0.23 20.30
N SER A 271 0.96 -1.07 20.23
CA SER A 271 -0.02 -2.09 20.61
C SER A 271 0.62 -3.18 21.49
N PRO A 272 -0.08 -3.69 22.48
CA PRO A 272 0.35 -4.90 23.20
C PRO A 272 0.17 -6.14 22.33
N VAL A 273 1.02 -7.14 22.59
CA VAL A 273 0.94 -8.47 21.98
C VAL A 273 1.04 -9.49 23.09
N VAL A 274 0.18 -10.49 23.06
CA VAL A 274 0.23 -11.63 23.99
C VAL A 274 0.28 -12.93 23.19
N ALA A 275 1.00 -13.91 23.72
CA ALA A 275 1.09 -15.21 23.08
C ALA A 275 1.17 -16.34 24.09
N VAL A 276 0.73 -17.50 23.65
CA VAL A 276 0.82 -18.78 24.38
C VAL A 276 1.34 -19.83 23.41
N MET A 277 2.22 -20.69 23.88
CA MET A 277 2.71 -21.82 23.12
C MET A 277 2.73 -23.08 23.98
N PHE A 278 2.17 -24.15 23.42
CA PHE A 278 2.31 -25.52 23.85
C PHE A 278 3.36 -26.24 23.01
N ASN A 279 4.30 -26.94 23.66
CA ASN A 279 5.33 -27.74 22.98
C ASN A 279 5.64 -28.97 23.82
N HIS A 280 5.20 -30.15 23.37
CA HIS A 280 5.38 -31.40 24.09
C HIS A 280 5.35 -32.62 23.17
N ASN A 281 6.34 -33.52 23.34
CA ASN A 281 6.39 -34.82 22.64
C ASN A 281 6.18 -34.76 21.12
N GLY A 282 6.81 -33.79 20.45
CA GLY A 282 6.69 -33.62 18.99
C GLY A 282 5.43 -32.87 18.54
N TRP A 283 4.55 -32.49 19.48
CA TRP A 283 3.39 -31.65 19.20
C TRP A 283 3.68 -30.20 19.60
N ALA A 284 3.40 -29.26 18.70
CA ALA A 284 3.51 -27.85 18.98
C ALA A 284 2.25 -27.10 18.50
N ALA A 285 1.73 -26.23 19.34
CA ALA A 285 0.62 -25.37 19.01
C ALA A 285 0.81 -23.99 19.66
N SER A 286 0.39 -22.93 18.97
CA SER A 286 0.52 -21.58 19.49
C SER A 286 -0.68 -20.71 19.14
N VAL A 287 -0.89 -19.70 19.97
CA VAL A 287 -1.81 -18.60 19.71
C VAL A 287 -1.07 -17.30 20.03
N LYS A 288 -1.07 -16.37 19.07
CA LYS A 288 -0.60 -15.00 19.23
C LYS A 288 -1.79 -14.07 19.01
N TYR A 289 -1.96 -13.10 19.89
CA TYR A 289 -2.93 -12.05 19.72
C TYR A 289 -2.25 -10.69 19.81
N GLU A 290 -2.35 -9.92 18.74
CA GLU A 290 -1.92 -8.53 18.67
C GLU A 290 -3.17 -7.65 18.77
N PHE A 291 -3.18 -6.76 19.75
CA PHE A 291 -4.31 -5.87 19.97
C PHE A 291 -4.41 -4.86 18.82
N ARG A 292 -5.64 -4.49 18.51
CA ARG A 292 -5.92 -3.48 17.47
C ARG A 292 -5.17 -2.21 17.78
N GLN A 293 -4.55 -1.65 16.73
CA GLN A 293 -3.87 -0.37 16.77
C GLN A 293 -4.45 0.56 15.72
N ASN A 294 -4.48 1.84 16.05
CA ASN A 294 -4.83 2.89 15.12
C ASN A 294 -3.59 3.75 14.90
N ILE A 295 -3.30 4.10 13.64
CA ILE A 295 -2.23 5.01 13.28
C ILE A 295 -2.87 6.27 12.72
N ASP A 296 -2.83 7.35 13.49
CA ASP A 296 -3.30 8.66 13.04
C ASP A 296 -2.24 9.27 12.14
N LEU A 297 -2.53 9.37 10.85
CA LEU A 297 -1.63 9.93 9.85
C LEU A 297 -1.78 11.44 9.82
N LYS A 298 -0.70 12.14 10.15
CA LYS A 298 -0.58 13.59 9.97
C LYS A 298 -0.14 13.86 8.54
N THR A 299 -0.94 14.61 7.81
CA THR A 299 -0.68 14.99 6.41
C THR A 299 0.01 16.35 6.37
N LYS A 300 1.08 16.44 5.61
CA LYS A 300 1.71 17.68 5.16
C LYS A 300 1.62 17.71 3.64
N ALA A 301 0.95 18.73 3.11
CA ALA A 301 1.00 19.03 1.68
C ALA A 301 2.17 20.01 1.46
N GLY A 302 2.98 19.75 0.42
CA GLY A 302 3.92 20.73 -0.08
C GLY A 302 3.18 21.92 -0.69
N GLU A 303 3.80 23.07 -0.73
CA GLU A 303 3.29 24.20 -1.48
C GLU A 303 3.34 23.83 -2.98
N ALA A 304 2.17 23.90 -3.63
CA ALA A 304 1.98 23.59 -5.05
C ALA A 304 2.52 24.72 -5.94
#